data_22af5bf76080b2ea6ed2db8776e1f802
#
_entry.id   22af5bf76080b2ea6ed2db8776e1f802
#
_cell.length_a   1.000
_cell.length_b   1.000
_cell.length_c   1.000
_cell.angle_alpha   90.00
_cell.angle_beta   90.00
_cell.angle_gamma   90.00
#
_symmetry.space_group_name_H-M   'P 1'
#
loop_
_entity.id
_entity.type
_entity.pdbx_description
1 polymer ?
#
loop_
_entity_poly.entity_id
_entity_poly.type
_entity_poly.pdbx_seq_one_letter_code
_entity_poly.pdbx_strand_id
1 'polypeptide(L)'
;MKTVNTSNLPLIDYRTLVPFQKNLKFLSKDNYQKLLLSIKENGFFVPVFVWFDGGTPYIMDSHQRMRVLTKENIEFENTGFEVPYIEIYASDEKDAAARLLVLSSQYGTATREGLDEYLAAFELPELEMEQMTNFDAIFSFKIEEEPTPDPLEIEEKTEKKLKEIQCPECGHHNIISAFSAYDEDATT
;
A
#
# COMPACT_ATOMS: atom_id res chain seq x y z
N MET A 1 -15.44 8.17 -17.22
CA MET A 1 -13.94 8.04 -17.20
C MET A 1 -13.48 7.38 -18.48
N LYS A 2 -12.29 7.74 -18.97
CA LYS A 2 -11.74 7.16 -20.22
C LYS A 2 -10.34 6.61 -19.97
N THR A 3 -9.97 5.56 -20.72
CA THR A 3 -8.56 5.19 -20.90
C THR A 3 -7.94 6.06 -21.97
N VAL A 4 -6.70 6.48 -21.74
CA VAL A 4 -5.90 7.26 -22.68
C VAL A 4 -4.81 6.34 -23.24
N ASN A 5 -4.93 5.96 -24.50
CA ASN A 5 -4.02 5.03 -25.18
C ASN A 5 -3.51 5.65 -26.49
N THR A 6 -2.73 6.72 -26.38
CA THR A 6 -2.21 7.46 -27.52
C THR A 6 -1.19 6.68 -28.36
N SER A 7 -0.56 5.67 -27.77
CA SER A 7 0.45 4.82 -28.44
C SER A 7 -0.13 3.52 -29.02
N ASN A 8 -1.44 3.35 -29.01
CA ASN A 8 -2.14 2.14 -29.48
C ASN A 8 -1.55 0.84 -28.86
N LEU A 9 -1.24 0.89 -27.58
CA LEU A 9 -0.78 -0.28 -26.82
C LEU A 9 -1.89 -1.35 -26.80
N PRO A 10 -1.54 -2.62 -26.67
CA PRO A 10 -2.52 -3.67 -26.47
C PRO A 10 -3.30 -3.43 -25.18
N LEU A 11 -4.55 -3.91 -25.15
CA LEU A 11 -5.46 -3.77 -24.03
C LEU A 11 -5.61 -5.12 -23.31
N ILE A 12 -5.79 -5.04 -21.99
CA ILE A 12 -6.04 -6.21 -21.14
C ILE A 12 -7.14 -5.88 -20.11
N ASP A 13 -8.05 -6.82 -19.88
CA ASP A 13 -9.04 -6.69 -18.81
C ASP A 13 -8.33 -6.70 -17.45
N TYR A 14 -8.37 -5.57 -16.75
CA TYR A 14 -7.65 -5.41 -15.50
C TYR A 14 -8.12 -6.38 -14.39
N ARG A 15 -9.33 -6.95 -14.50
CA ARG A 15 -9.87 -7.94 -13.56
C ARG A 15 -9.21 -9.31 -13.69
N THR A 16 -8.53 -9.57 -14.82
CA THR A 16 -7.78 -10.81 -15.05
C THR A 16 -6.35 -10.72 -14.51
N LEU A 17 -5.88 -9.52 -14.19
CA LEU A 17 -4.51 -9.29 -13.73
C LEU A 17 -4.29 -9.84 -12.30
N VAL A 18 -3.22 -10.60 -12.14
CA VAL A 18 -2.85 -11.21 -10.86
C VAL A 18 -1.83 -10.32 -10.13
N PRO A 19 -2.08 -9.90 -8.88
CA PRO A 19 -1.11 -9.16 -8.10
C PRO A 19 0.17 -9.98 -7.84
N PHE A 20 1.35 -9.37 -8.04
CA PHE A 20 2.64 -10.03 -7.85
C PHE A 20 3.49 -9.44 -6.71
N GLN A 21 3.22 -8.20 -6.29
CA GLN A 21 4.05 -7.50 -5.30
C GLN A 21 3.88 -7.96 -3.83
N LYS A 22 2.93 -8.83 -3.51
CA LYS A 22 2.57 -9.19 -2.11
C LYS A 22 2.30 -7.92 -1.28
N ASN A 23 2.89 -7.78 -0.07
CA ASN A 23 2.73 -6.64 0.83
C ASN A 23 3.85 -5.59 0.72
N LEU A 24 4.62 -5.57 -0.38
CA LEU A 24 5.77 -4.69 -0.55
C LEU A 24 5.43 -3.19 -0.41
N LYS A 25 4.23 -2.78 -0.84
CA LYS A 25 3.77 -1.38 -0.74
C LYS A 25 2.35 -1.32 -0.24
N PHE A 26 2.10 -0.37 0.66
CA PHE A 26 0.75 -0.06 1.08
C PHE A 26 0.25 1.28 0.50
N LEU A 27 -1.06 1.49 0.46
CA LEU A 27 -1.69 2.71 -0.01
C LEU A 27 -2.54 3.28 1.13
N SER A 28 -2.14 4.45 1.65
CA SER A 28 -2.90 5.15 2.68
C SER A 28 -4.28 5.57 2.17
N LYS A 29 -5.23 5.81 3.09
CA LYS A 29 -6.59 6.25 2.74
C LYS A 29 -6.57 7.56 1.93
N ASP A 30 -5.72 8.52 2.31
CA ASP A 30 -5.61 9.80 1.61
C ASP A 30 -5.04 9.62 0.21
N ASN A 31 -3.99 8.82 0.05
CA ASN A 31 -3.41 8.53 -1.26
C ASN A 31 -4.37 7.72 -2.14
N TYR A 32 -5.20 6.86 -1.53
CA TYR A 32 -6.26 6.17 -2.26
C TYR A 32 -7.27 7.17 -2.84
N GLN A 33 -7.73 8.14 -2.06
CA GLN A 33 -8.67 9.16 -2.52
C GLN A 33 -8.06 10.05 -3.61
N LYS A 34 -6.79 10.47 -3.43
CA LYS A 34 -6.07 11.23 -4.45
C LYS A 34 -5.91 10.48 -5.76
N LEU A 35 -5.57 9.19 -5.68
CA LEU A 35 -5.42 8.34 -6.85
C LEU A 35 -6.76 8.11 -7.56
N LEU A 36 -7.83 7.86 -6.82
CA LEU A 36 -9.17 7.73 -7.36
C LEU A 36 -9.62 9.02 -8.06
N LEU A 37 -9.40 10.18 -7.44
CA LEU A 37 -9.71 11.49 -8.03
C LEU A 37 -8.91 11.71 -9.32
N SER A 38 -7.61 11.44 -9.30
CA SER A 38 -6.76 11.55 -10.49
C SER A 38 -7.26 10.69 -11.66
N ILE A 39 -7.65 9.43 -11.37
CA ILE A 39 -8.20 8.55 -12.42
C ILE A 39 -9.55 9.08 -12.93
N LYS A 40 -10.38 9.68 -12.06
CA LYS A 40 -11.66 10.25 -12.46
C LYS A 40 -11.51 11.46 -13.38
N GLU A 41 -10.59 12.36 -13.07
CA GLU A 41 -10.39 13.63 -13.78
C GLU A 41 -9.54 13.46 -15.04
N ASN A 42 -8.43 12.75 -14.93
CA ASN A 42 -7.43 12.63 -16.00
C ASN A 42 -7.61 11.37 -16.86
N GLY A 43 -8.47 10.42 -16.43
CA GLY A 43 -8.57 9.12 -17.05
C GLY A 43 -7.40 8.20 -16.65
N PHE A 44 -7.41 6.99 -17.21
CA PHE A 44 -6.32 6.03 -17.02
C PHE A 44 -5.31 6.20 -18.16
N PHE A 45 -4.20 6.90 -17.94
CA PHE A 45 -3.24 7.32 -18.97
C PHE A 45 -1.85 6.65 -18.87
N VAL A 46 -1.54 5.96 -17.79
CA VAL A 46 -0.26 5.25 -17.62
C VAL A 46 -0.49 3.76 -17.81
N PRO A 47 0.19 3.10 -18.78
CA PRO A 47 0.00 1.68 -19.02
C PRO A 47 0.42 0.84 -17.81
N VAL A 48 -0.14 -0.38 -17.72
CA VAL A 48 0.24 -1.38 -16.71
C VAL A 48 1.43 -2.17 -17.26
N PHE A 49 2.43 -2.42 -16.45
CA PHE A 49 3.47 -3.38 -16.82
C PHE A 49 3.03 -4.78 -16.39
N VAL A 50 3.09 -5.71 -17.33
CA VAL A 50 2.59 -7.09 -17.15
C VAL A 50 3.65 -8.09 -17.57
N TRP A 51 3.86 -9.10 -16.75
CA TRP A 51 4.63 -10.29 -17.09
C TRP A 51 3.69 -11.47 -17.25
N PHE A 52 3.88 -12.26 -18.32
CA PHE A 52 3.11 -13.46 -18.56
C PHE A 52 3.93 -14.70 -18.17
N ASP A 53 3.40 -15.50 -17.25
CA ASP A 53 3.93 -16.81 -16.91
C ASP A 53 2.90 -17.88 -17.20
N GLY A 54 3.21 -18.79 -18.13
CA GLY A 54 2.28 -19.83 -18.56
C GLY A 54 0.93 -19.31 -19.04
N GLY A 55 0.88 -18.07 -19.55
CA GLY A 55 -0.35 -17.39 -19.97
C GLY A 55 -1.07 -16.62 -18.86
N THR A 56 -0.61 -16.69 -17.62
CA THR A 56 -1.15 -15.92 -16.50
C THR A 56 -0.52 -14.52 -16.48
N PRO A 57 -1.32 -13.42 -16.52
CA PRO A 57 -0.83 -12.05 -16.54
C PRO A 57 -0.58 -11.54 -15.11
N TYR A 58 0.68 -11.35 -14.75
CA TYR A 58 1.08 -10.80 -13.45
C TYR A 58 1.40 -9.30 -13.53
N ILE A 59 0.91 -8.54 -12.54
CA ILE A 59 1.17 -7.10 -12.44
C ILE A 59 2.61 -6.87 -11.99
N MET A 60 3.40 -6.16 -12.81
CA MET A 60 4.77 -5.78 -12.49
C MET A 60 4.88 -4.34 -11.98
N ASP A 61 3.94 -3.47 -12.36
CA ASP A 61 3.74 -2.13 -11.82
C ASP A 61 2.26 -1.76 -11.86
N SER A 62 1.89 -0.68 -11.18
CA SER A 62 0.51 -0.18 -11.11
C SER A 62 -0.42 -0.93 -10.14
N HIS A 63 0.10 -1.73 -9.23
CA HIS A 63 -0.70 -2.47 -8.24
C HIS A 63 -1.72 -1.58 -7.52
N GLN A 64 -1.32 -0.36 -7.10
CA GLN A 64 -2.22 0.54 -6.39
C GLN A 64 -3.34 1.07 -7.30
N ARG A 65 -3.03 1.34 -8.57
CA ARG A 65 -4.03 1.73 -9.57
C ARG A 65 -5.02 0.59 -9.82
N MET A 66 -4.53 -0.64 -10.00
CA MET A 66 -5.39 -1.81 -10.17
C MET A 66 -6.26 -2.06 -8.94
N ARG A 67 -5.72 -1.88 -7.72
CA ARG A 67 -6.48 -1.97 -6.48
C ARG A 67 -7.65 -0.97 -6.44
N VAL A 68 -7.43 0.27 -6.88
CA VAL A 68 -8.49 1.29 -6.99
C VAL A 68 -9.53 0.88 -8.03
N LEU A 69 -9.10 0.50 -9.24
CA LEU A 69 -10.01 0.09 -10.32
C LEU A 69 -10.89 -1.08 -9.89
N THR A 70 -10.30 -2.10 -9.28
CA THR A 70 -11.02 -3.31 -8.84
C THR A 70 -11.99 -3.01 -7.70
N LYS A 71 -11.58 -2.21 -6.70
CA LYS A 71 -12.42 -1.90 -5.54
C LYS A 71 -13.63 -1.05 -5.92
N GLU A 72 -13.42 -0.08 -6.82
CA GLU A 72 -14.49 0.82 -7.30
C GLU A 72 -15.25 0.22 -8.49
N ASN A 73 -14.83 -0.95 -9.00
CA ASN A 73 -15.40 -1.62 -10.19
C ASN A 73 -15.54 -0.66 -11.38
N ILE A 74 -14.45 0.02 -11.73
CA ILE A 74 -14.45 1.10 -12.71
C ILE A 74 -14.60 0.55 -14.13
N GLU A 75 -15.65 0.94 -14.81
CA GLU A 75 -15.87 0.71 -16.24
C GLU A 75 -15.55 2.00 -17.02
N PHE A 76 -14.66 1.88 -18.02
CA PHE A 76 -14.27 2.99 -18.86
C PHE A 76 -15.21 3.10 -20.06
N GLU A 77 -15.59 4.33 -20.43
CA GLU A 77 -16.53 4.62 -21.52
C GLU A 77 -16.05 4.10 -22.89
N ASN A 78 -14.75 4.04 -23.10
CA ASN A 78 -14.15 3.71 -24.38
C ASN A 78 -13.58 2.29 -24.48
N THR A 79 -13.31 1.63 -23.36
CA THR A 79 -12.64 0.32 -23.33
C THR A 79 -13.29 -0.67 -22.36
N GLY A 80 -14.40 -0.31 -21.70
CA GLY A 80 -15.01 -1.18 -20.69
C GLY A 80 -14.07 -1.40 -19.51
N PHE A 81 -13.67 -2.63 -19.25
CA PHE A 81 -12.75 -2.99 -18.16
C PHE A 81 -11.29 -3.15 -18.63
N GLU A 82 -11.00 -2.77 -19.88
CA GLU A 82 -9.67 -2.93 -20.44
C GLU A 82 -8.79 -1.68 -20.22
N VAL A 83 -7.53 -1.93 -19.94
CA VAL A 83 -6.48 -0.93 -19.76
C VAL A 83 -5.29 -1.21 -20.65
N PRO A 84 -4.56 -0.18 -21.12
CA PRO A 84 -3.35 -0.38 -21.90
C PRO A 84 -2.26 -1.02 -21.06
N TYR A 85 -1.53 -1.98 -21.64
CA TYR A 85 -0.41 -2.61 -20.98
C TYR A 85 0.85 -2.67 -21.84
N ILE A 86 1.97 -2.85 -21.17
CA ILE A 86 3.28 -3.13 -21.76
C ILE A 86 3.76 -4.45 -21.17
N GLU A 87 4.11 -5.40 -22.02
CA GLU A 87 4.69 -6.65 -21.58
C GLU A 87 6.14 -6.47 -21.14
N ILE A 88 6.49 -7.01 -19.98
CA ILE A 88 7.85 -7.09 -19.48
C ILE A 88 8.30 -8.53 -19.56
N TYR A 89 9.40 -8.76 -20.21
CA TYR A 89 10.02 -10.08 -20.24
C TYR A 89 10.71 -10.39 -18.91
N ALA A 90 10.49 -11.59 -18.39
CA ALA A 90 11.28 -12.20 -17.32
C ALA A 90 11.46 -13.69 -17.62
N SER A 91 12.60 -14.24 -17.30
CA SER A 91 12.94 -15.65 -17.60
C SER A 91 12.20 -16.64 -16.70
N ASP A 92 11.92 -16.21 -15.47
CA ASP A 92 11.24 -16.99 -14.44
C ASP A 92 10.69 -16.06 -13.33
N GLU A 93 10.02 -16.65 -12.33
CA GLU A 93 9.42 -15.92 -11.21
C GLU A 93 10.47 -15.12 -10.41
N LYS A 94 11.67 -15.64 -10.24
CA LYS A 94 12.76 -14.97 -9.51
C LYS A 94 13.25 -13.73 -10.27
N ASP A 95 13.46 -13.84 -11.58
CA ASP A 95 13.82 -12.68 -12.43
C ASP A 95 12.69 -11.64 -12.44
N ALA A 96 11.43 -12.08 -12.54
CA ALA A 96 10.27 -11.19 -12.46
C ALA A 96 10.23 -10.45 -11.12
N ALA A 97 10.46 -11.14 -9.99
CA ALA A 97 10.49 -10.55 -8.67
C ALA A 97 11.60 -9.49 -8.52
N ALA A 98 12.81 -9.78 -9.03
CA ALA A 98 13.91 -8.83 -9.03
C ALA A 98 13.58 -7.56 -9.85
N ARG A 99 13.00 -7.73 -11.04
CA ARG A 99 12.57 -6.61 -11.90
C ARG A 99 11.47 -5.78 -11.25
N LEU A 100 10.49 -6.40 -10.60
CA LEU A 100 9.46 -5.70 -9.86
C LEU A 100 10.06 -4.86 -8.73
N LEU A 101 11.04 -5.39 -8.01
CA LEU A 101 11.71 -4.67 -6.93
C LEU A 101 12.41 -3.42 -7.47
N VAL A 102 13.15 -3.53 -8.58
CA VAL A 102 13.79 -2.40 -9.26
C VAL A 102 12.76 -1.37 -9.70
N LEU A 103 11.68 -1.76 -10.36
CA LEU A 103 10.59 -0.87 -10.76
C LEU A 103 9.94 -0.18 -9.54
N SER A 104 9.77 -0.92 -8.46
CA SER A 104 9.12 -0.44 -7.24
C SER A 104 9.97 0.55 -6.45
N SER A 105 11.30 0.48 -6.56
CA SER A 105 12.23 1.36 -5.83
C SER A 105 12.10 2.84 -6.19
N GLN A 106 11.53 3.15 -7.35
CA GLN A 106 11.51 4.52 -7.89
C GLN A 106 10.36 5.39 -7.36
N TYR A 107 9.24 4.78 -6.90
CA TYR A 107 7.97 5.50 -6.75
C TYR A 107 7.22 5.24 -5.43
N GLY A 108 7.79 4.60 -4.46
CA GLY A 108 7.06 4.32 -3.23
C GLY A 108 7.96 4.14 -2.02
N THR A 109 7.37 4.35 -0.85
CA THR A 109 8.01 4.00 0.42
C THR A 109 7.84 2.50 0.63
N ALA A 110 8.94 1.77 0.70
CA ALA A 110 8.95 0.39 1.16
C ALA A 110 9.24 0.38 2.66
N THR A 111 8.73 -0.62 3.38
CA THR A 111 9.11 -0.86 4.77
C THR A 111 10.20 -1.93 4.83
N ARG A 112 10.95 -1.98 5.92
CA ARG A 112 11.98 -3.01 6.11
C ARG A 112 11.36 -4.40 6.14
N GLU A 113 10.28 -4.56 6.90
CA GLU A 113 9.57 -5.83 7.05
C GLU A 113 9.01 -6.32 5.71
N GLY A 114 8.39 -5.42 4.93
CA GLY A 114 7.87 -5.75 3.60
C GLY A 114 8.96 -6.12 2.61
N LEU A 115 10.14 -5.51 2.72
CA LEU A 115 11.30 -5.86 1.90
C LEU A 115 11.86 -7.23 2.29
N ASP A 116 12.05 -7.50 3.59
CA ASP A 116 12.57 -8.78 4.09
C ASP A 116 11.64 -9.95 3.70
N GLU A 117 10.32 -9.79 3.88
CA GLU A 117 9.34 -10.78 3.45
C GLU A 117 9.43 -11.04 1.94
N TYR A 118 9.59 -9.97 1.15
CA TYR A 118 9.69 -10.08 -0.31
C TYR A 118 10.96 -10.81 -0.75
N LEU A 119 12.12 -10.41 -0.20
CA LEU A 119 13.41 -11.05 -0.51
C LEU A 119 13.40 -12.53 -0.14
N ALA A 120 12.89 -12.87 1.04
CA ALA A 120 12.78 -14.26 1.49
C ALA A 120 11.84 -15.10 0.63
N ALA A 121 10.70 -14.55 0.21
CA ALA A 121 9.70 -15.25 -0.60
C ALA A 121 10.23 -15.65 -1.99
N PHE A 122 11.14 -14.86 -2.56
CA PHE A 122 11.69 -15.07 -3.91
C PHE A 122 13.17 -15.48 -3.90
N GLU A 123 13.74 -15.78 -2.73
CA GLU A 123 15.14 -16.17 -2.55
C GLU A 123 16.13 -15.19 -3.23
N LEU A 124 15.82 -13.87 -3.14
CA LEU A 124 16.65 -12.83 -3.72
C LEU A 124 17.81 -12.47 -2.77
N PRO A 125 19.07 -12.38 -3.27
CA PRO A 125 20.20 -12.00 -2.45
C PRO A 125 20.14 -10.51 -2.08
N GLU A 126 20.09 -10.20 -0.78
CA GLU A 126 19.96 -8.84 -0.25
C GLU A 126 21.05 -7.90 -0.81
N LEU A 127 22.31 -8.33 -0.80
CA LEU A 127 23.44 -7.52 -1.25
C LEU A 127 23.34 -7.12 -2.74
N GLU A 128 22.88 -8.01 -3.60
CA GLU A 128 22.70 -7.69 -5.02
C GLU A 128 21.53 -6.72 -5.22
N MET A 129 20.44 -6.89 -4.45
CA MET A 129 19.28 -6.01 -4.53
C MET A 129 19.58 -4.61 -3.99
N GLU A 130 20.39 -4.48 -2.92
CA GLU A 130 20.87 -3.20 -2.42
C GLU A 130 21.61 -2.40 -3.51
N GLN A 131 22.46 -3.06 -4.30
CA GLN A 131 23.21 -2.40 -5.38
C GLN A 131 22.38 -2.00 -6.59
N MET A 132 21.23 -2.66 -6.83
CA MET A 132 20.41 -2.44 -8.01
C MET A 132 19.13 -1.61 -7.74
N THR A 133 18.85 -1.29 -6.48
CA THR A 133 17.62 -0.58 -6.09
C THR A 133 17.94 0.69 -5.32
N ASN A 134 16.98 1.61 -5.23
CA ASN A 134 17.11 2.85 -4.46
C ASN A 134 16.53 2.69 -3.04
N PHE A 135 16.79 1.55 -2.40
CA PHE A 135 16.35 1.26 -1.04
C PHE A 135 17.46 1.42 0.01
N ASP A 136 18.53 2.12 -0.33
CA ASP A 136 19.73 2.30 0.52
C ASP A 136 19.37 2.67 1.97
N ALA A 137 18.40 3.57 2.15
CA ALA A 137 17.93 3.98 3.47
C ALA A 137 17.31 2.82 4.26
N ILE A 138 16.64 1.88 3.58
CA ILE A 138 15.96 0.73 4.21
C ILE A 138 16.98 -0.36 4.54
N PHE A 139 17.93 -0.62 3.64
CA PHE A 139 19.00 -1.60 3.88
C PHE A 139 19.96 -1.15 4.99
N SER A 140 20.20 0.15 5.12
CA SER A 140 21.15 0.71 6.11
C SER A 140 20.59 0.77 7.53
N PHE A 141 19.24 0.80 7.71
CA PHE A 141 18.62 0.89 9.03
C PHE A 141 18.44 -0.51 9.65
N LYS A 142 19.46 -0.98 10.37
CA LYS A 142 19.36 -2.08 11.34
C LYS A 142 18.87 -1.61 12.72
N ILE A 143 18.20 -0.48 12.83
CA ILE A 143 17.65 -0.01 14.10
C ILE A 143 16.22 -0.51 14.19
N GLU A 144 15.94 -1.27 15.23
CA GLU A 144 14.61 -1.72 15.66
C GLU A 144 13.73 -0.48 15.98
N GLU A 145 13.15 0.15 14.96
CA GLU A 145 12.01 1.01 15.19
C GLU A 145 10.77 0.14 14.98
N GLU A 146 10.02 -0.08 16.06
CA GLU A 146 8.69 -0.68 15.99
C GLU A 146 7.87 0.06 14.93
N PRO A 147 7.24 -0.64 13.97
CA PRO A 147 6.43 0.00 12.95
C PRO A 147 5.35 0.84 13.64
N THR A 148 5.30 2.12 13.32
CA THR A 148 4.16 2.94 13.73
C THR A 148 2.91 2.30 13.18
N PRO A 149 1.93 1.92 14.01
CA PRO A 149 0.74 1.22 13.57
C PRO A 149 0.02 2.05 12.51
N ASP A 150 -0.48 1.36 11.48
CA ASP A 150 -1.26 1.96 10.40
C ASP A 150 -2.38 2.84 11.01
N PRO A 151 -2.50 4.12 10.61
CA PRO A 151 -3.60 4.97 11.08
C PRO A 151 -4.99 4.35 10.92
N LEU A 152 -5.15 3.39 10.00
CA LEU A 152 -6.40 2.63 9.83
C LEU A 152 -6.61 1.52 10.87
N GLU A 153 -5.54 1.00 11.50
CA GLU A 153 -5.65 0.05 12.62
C GLU A 153 -5.94 0.73 13.96
N ILE A 154 -5.66 2.04 14.06
CA ILE A 154 -5.92 2.82 15.27
C ILE A 154 -7.42 3.08 15.47
N GLU A 155 -8.23 3.13 14.38
CA GLU A 155 -9.69 3.32 14.51
C GLU A 155 -10.42 2.08 15.04
N GLU A 156 -9.88 0.85 14.86
CA GLU A 156 -10.51 -0.37 15.41
C GLU A 156 -10.09 -0.73 16.84
N LYS A 157 -8.99 -0.16 17.35
CA LYS A 157 -8.49 -0.48 18.70
C LYS A 157 -8.72 0.60 19.75
N THR A 158 -9.32 1.72 19.42
CA THR A 158 -9.62 2.78 20.39
C THR A 158 -11.06 2.78 20.90
N GLU A 159 -11.69 1.64 21.06
CA GLU A 159 -12.57 1.48 22.22
C GLU A 159 -11.69 1.24 23.46
N LYS A 160 -10.99 2.26 23.89
CA LYS A 160 -10.45 2.30 25.26
C LYS A 160 -11.66 2.11 26.17
N LYS A 161 -11.75 0.93 26.81
CA LYS A 161 -12.59 0.75 27.98
C LYS A 161 -12.25 1.89 28.93
N LEU A 162 -13.08 2.90 28.94
CA LEU A 162 -12.97 4.01 29.88
C LEU A 162 -12.98 3.39 31.28
N LYS A 163 -11.91 3.56 32.04
CA LYS A 163 -11.85 3.04 33.41
C LYS A 163 -12.86 3.83 34.25
N GLU A 164 -13.90 3.15 34.70
CA GLU A 164 -14.82 3.69 35.69
C GLU A 164 -14.17 3.65 37.07
N ILE A 165 -14.29 4.72 37.83
CA ILE A 165 -13.88 4.79 39.23
C ILE A 165 -15.12 4.95 40.07
N GLN A 166 -15.22 4.16 41.12
CA GLN A 166 -16.27 4.28 42.12
C GLN A 166 -15.77 5.14 43.30
N CYS A 167 -16.53 6.15 43.66
CA CYS A 167 -16.25 6.98 44.84
C CYS A 167 -16.40 6.12 46.11
N PRO A 168 -15.38 6.02 46.98
CA PRO A 168 -15.44 5.19 48.20
C PRO A 168 -16.40 5.72 49.26
N GLU A 169 -16.79 7.01 49.20
CA GLU A 169 -17.70 7.62 50.20
C GLU A 169 -19.17 7.54 49.82
N CYS A 170 -19.51 7.75 48.51
CA CYS A 170 -20.91 7.81 48.08
C CYS A 170 -21.28 6.71 47.08
N GLY A 171 -20.34 5.87 46.62
CA GLY A 171 -20.57 4.77 45.69
C GLY A 171 -20.88 5.20 44.25
N HIS A 172 -20.79 6.49 43.90
CA HIS A 172 -21.06 7.01 42.58
C HIS A 172 -19.99 6.57 41.57
N HIS A 173 -20.42 6.09 40.41
CA HIS A 173 -19.53 5.69 39.30
C HIS A 173 -19.33 6.85 38.33
N ASN A 174 -18.10 7.15 37.95
CA ASN A 174 -17.82 8.14 36.93
C ASN A 174 -16.59 7.75 36.08
N ILE A 175 -16.46 8.36 34.91
CA ILE A 175 -15.38 8.11 33.97
C ILE A 175 -14.17 9.00 34.34
N ILE A 176 -12.95 8.48 34.26
CA ILE A 176 -11.71 9.21 34.63
C ILE A 176 -11.61 10.57 33.90
N SER A 177 -12.13 10.69 32.68
CA SER A 177 -12.12 11.94 31.93
C SER A 177 -12.99 13.06 32.52
N ALA A 178 -13.82 12.75 33.50
CA ALA A 178 -14.69 13.74 34.17
C ALA A 178 -14.00 14.40 35.39
N PHE A 179 -12.86 13.91 35.77
CA PHE A 179 -12.06 14.54 36.87
C PHE A 179 -11.01 15.44 36.22
N SER A 180 -11.19 16.76 36.31
CA SER A 180 -10.14 17.72 36.01
C SER A 180 -9.01 17.58 37.06
N ALA A 181 -7.76 17.68 36.62
CA ALA A 181 -6.62 17.72 37.52
C ALA A 181 -6.85 18.84 38.56
N TYR A 182 -6.76 18.52 39.86
CA TYR A 182 -6.75 19.50 40.95
C TYR A 182 -5.43 20.24 40.86
N ASP A 183 -5.45 21.55 40.59
CA ASP A 183 -4.29 22.40 40.75
C ASP A 183 -4.03 22.56 42.26
N GLU A 184 -2.90 22.04 42.76
CA GLU A 184 -2.46 22.15 44.14
C GLU A 184 -1.99 23.56 44.56
N ASP A 185 -2.13 24.59 43.71
CA ASP A 185 -1.58 25.94 43.96
C ASP A 185 -2.64 26.98 44.45
N ALA A 186 -3.71 26.55 45.10
CA ALA A 186 -4.66 27.49 45.70
C ALA A 186 -4.69 27.39 47.22
N THR A 187 -3.52 27.62 47.84
CA THR A 187 -3.48 27.95 49.28
C THR A 187 -2.44 29.05 49.54
N THR A 188 -2.93 30.26 49.52
CA THR A 188 -2.40 31.38 50.34
C THR A 188 -3.54 32.21 50.80
#